data_ea217af2fef60e0e016c44d2e3144402
#
_entry.id   ea217af2fef60e0e016c44d2e3144402
#
_cell.length_a   1.000
_cell.length_b   1.000
_cell.length_c   1.000
_cell.angle_alpha   90.00
_cell.angle_beta   90.00
_cell.angle_gamma   90.00
#
_symmetry.space_group_name_H-M   'P 1'
#
loop_
_entity.id
_entity.type
_entity.pdbx_description
1 polymer ?
#
loop_
_entity_poly.entity_id
_entity_poly.type
_entity_poly.pdbx_seq_one_letter_code
_entity_poly.pdbx_strand_id
1 'polypeptide(L)'
;MSDTKKGDIVTPNSADQIGAILFACNINAVRSAMAETMVKDAFPGKIFVDSCGVTPGIQDGFATAVMQEIGLDMSAHRPKSFDDLDSGFYDVIISFSPEAHAAAEALTQNM
;
A
#
# COMPACT_ATOMS: atom_id res chain seq x y z
N MET A 1 -19.45 -11.51 -3.17
CA MET A 1 -18.89 -11.45 -3.41
C MET A 1 -18.00 -11.45 -3.65
N SER A 2 -17.67 -11.31 -3.89
CA SER A 2 -16.91 -11.18 -4.18
C SER A 2 -15.91 -11.46 -4.28
N ASP A 3 -15.44 -11.54 -4.76
CA ASP A 3 -14.42 -11.91 -4.82
C ASP A 3 -13.55 -11.09 -5.27
N THR A 4 -12.80 -10.70 -4.87
CA THR A 4 -11.86 -9.79 -5.01
C THR A 4 -10.74 -10.33 -5.68
N LYS A 5 -10.75 -10.61 -6.84
CA LYS A 5 -9.75 -11.19 -7.41
C LYS A 5 -8.64 -10.33 -7.60
N LYS A 6 -8.65 -9.20 -8.13
CA LYS A 6 -7.56 -8.45 -8.28
C LYS A 6 -7.43 -7.56 -7.24
N GLY A 7 -6.37 -7.11 -6.78
CA GLY A 7 -6.24 -6.22 -5.66
C GLY A 7 -6.81 -6.87 -4.43
N ASP A 8 -6.29 -8.02 -4.07
CA ASP A 8 -6.82 -8.74 -2.92
C ASP A 8 -6.73 -7.91 -1.66
N ILE A 9 -7.76 -8.01 -0.83
CA ILE A 9 -7.85 -7.28 0.42
C ILE A 9 -7.67 -8.25 1.58
N VAL A 10 -6.71 -7.95 2.44
CA VAL A 10 -6.50 -8.70 3.67
C VAL A 10 -6.98 -7.83 4.80
N THR A 11 -7.95 -8.32 5.58
CA THR A 11 -8.61 -7.53 6.60
C THR A 11 -8.47 -8.19 7.95
N PRO A 12 -7.39 -7.91 8.69
CA PRO A 12 -7.20 -8.54 9.99
C PRO A 12 -8.21 -8.12 11.03
N ASN A 13 -8.84 -6.94 10.83
CA ASN A 13 -9.83 -6.43 11.77
C ASN A 13 -11.10 -6.08 11.04
N SER A 14 -12.09 -5.65 11.80
CA SER A 14 -13.34 -5.20 11.22
C SER A 14 -13.09 -3.99 10.34
N ALA A 15 -13.75 -3.95 9.19
CA ALA A 15 -13.59 -2.84 8.26
C ALA A 15 -14.46 -1.65 8.62
N ASP A 16 -15.26 -1.72 9.68
CA ASP A 16 -16.15 -0.64 10.04
C ASP A 16 -15.41 0.63 10.43
N GLN A 17 -14.24 0.46 11.03
CA GLN A 17 -13.47 1.62 11.44
C GLN A 17 -12.06 1.45 10.93
N ILE A 18 -11.80 1.98 9.76
CA ILE A 18 -10.49 1.87 9.16
C ILE A 18 -9.66 3.06 9.56
N GLY A 19 -8.61 2.81 10.33
CA GLY A 19 -7.67 3.85 10.74
C GLY A 19 -6.33 3.75 10.06
N ALA A 20 -5.97 2.57 9.56
CA ALA A 20 -4.67 2.37 8.93
C ALA A 20 -4.79 1.42 7.75
N ILE A 21 -4.26 1.82 6.61
CA ILE A 21 -4.29 1.04 5.38
C ILE A 21 -2.87 0.85 4.87
N LEU A 22 -2.55 -0.38 4.47
CA LEU A 22 -1.28 -0.68 3.83
C LEU A 22 -1.55 -1.13 2.41
N PHE A 23 -0.88 -0.51 1.45
CA PHE A 23 -0.92 -0.95 0.05
C PHE A 23 0.37 -1.70 -0.24
N ALA A 24 0.28 -2.84 -0.90
CA ALA A 24 1.44 -3.68 -1.15
C ALA A 24 1.47 -4.16 -2.60
N CYS A 25 2.67 -4.13 -3.18
CA CYS A 25 2.89 -4.67 -4.52
C CYS A 25 4.28 -5.30 -4.53
N ASN A 26 4.82 -5.60 -5.73
CA ASN A 26 6.09 -6.30 -5.75
C ASN A 26 7.27 -5.41 -5.39
N ILE A 27 7.36 -4.21 -5.95
CA ILE A 27 8.53 -3.38 -5.72
C ILE A 27 8.25 -2.02 -5.08
N ASN A 28 7.01 -1.73 -4.74
CA ASN A 28 6.64 -0.48 -4.06
C ASN A 28 7.10 0.78 -4.80
N ALA A 29 7.08 0.73 -6.12
CA ALA A 29 7.52 1.89 -6.90
C ALA A 29 6.41 2.48 -7.75
N VAL A 30 5.42 1.70 -8.12
CA VAL A 30 4.36 2.16 -9.00
C VAL A 30 2.99 2.02 -8.34
N ARG A 31 2.40 0.81 -8.38
CA ARG A 31 1.00 0.67 -8.00
C ARG A 31 0.71 1.01 -6.55
N SER A 32 1.43 0.42 -5.62
CA SER A 32 1.17 0.69 -4.21
C SER A 32 1.56 2.10 -3.83
N ALA A 33 2.62 2.62 -4.44
CA ALA A 33 3.06 3.99 -4.16
C ALA A 33 2.04 5.00 -4.66
N MET A 34 1.48 4.77 -5.84
CA MET A 34 0.47 5.66 -6.37
C MET A 34 -0.81 5.60 -5.53
N ALA A 35 -1.20 4.39 -5.11
CA ALA A 35 -2.38 4.23 -4.27
C ALA A 35 -2.21 4.96 -2.93
N GLU A 36 -1.04 4.83 -2.32
CA GLU A 36 -0.76 5.53 -1.07
C GLU A 36 -0.91 7.03 -1.25
N THR A 37 -0.32 7.56 -2.31
CA THR A 37 -0.35 9.00 -2.57
C THR A 37 -1.78 9.49 -2.77
N MET A 38 -2.57 8.74 -3.53
CA MET A 38 -3.94 9.14 -3.82
C MET A 38 -4.82 9.13 -2.59
N VAL A 39 -4.68 8.11 -1.75
CA VAL A 39 -5.50 8.03 -0.55
C VAL A 39 -5.10 9.09 0.47
N LYS A 40 -3.80 9.37 0.59
CA LYS A 40 -3.36 10.43 1.49
C LYS A 40 -3.94 11.77 1.06
N ASP A 41 -4.01 12.00 -0.23
CA ASP A 41 -4.57 13.25 -0.75
C ASP A 41 -6.07 13.33 -0.50
N ALA A 42 -6.77 12.21 -0.65
CA ALA A 42 -8.22 12.19 -0.51
C ALA A 42 -8.67 12.30 0.94
N PHE A 43 -7.88 11.77 1.88
CA PHE A 43 -8.25 11.75 3.29
C PHE A 43 -7.12 12.25 4.17
N PRO A 44 -6.72 13.50 4.01
CA PRO A 44 -5.55 14.01 4.74
C PRO A 44 -5.81 14.03 6.25
N GLY A 45 -4.90 13.40 6.97
CA GLY A 45 -4.96 13.41 8.43
C GLY A 45 -6.01 12.52 9.05
N LYS A 46 -6.78 11.78 8.24
CA LYS A 46 -7.83 10.94 8.79
C LYS A 46 -7.49 9.48 8.83
N ILE A 47 -6.66 9.03 7.90
CA ILE A 47 -6.29 7.64 7.81
C ILE A 47 -4.78 7.56 7.68
N PHE A 48 -4.17 6.67 8.45
CA PHE A 48 -2.75 6.42 8.28
C PHE A 48 -2.59 5.50 7.07
N VAL A 49 -1.82 5.91 6.09
CA VAL A 49 -1.65 5.15 4.86
C VAL A 49 -0.18 4.91 4.64
N ASP A 50 0.17 3.68 4.33
CA ASP A 50 1.55 3.32 4.04
C ASP A 50 1.56 2.40 2.84
N SER A 51 2.73 2.12 2.32
CA SER A 51 2.88 1.18 1.21
C SER A 51 4.22 0.46 1.32
N CYS A 52 4.29 -0.71 0.70
CA CYS A 52 5.52 -1.49 0.69
C CYS A 52 5.50 -2.45 -0.47
N GLY A 53 6.63 -3.14 -0.68
CA GLY A 53 6.75 -4.15 -1.70
C GLY A 53 7.39 -5.41 -1.16
N VAL A 54 7.27 -6.49 -1.90
CA VAL A 54 7.94 -7.73 -1.54
C VAL A 54 9.45 -7.51 -1.58
N THR A 55 9.90 -6.80 -2.61
CA THR A 55 11.30 -6.42 -2.75
C THR A 55 11.33 -4.94 -3.10
N PRO A 56 12.04 -4.12 -2.32
CA PRO A 56 12.04 -2.70 -2.62
C PRO A 56 12.84 -2.42 -3.89
N GLY A 57 12.29 -1.56 -4.73
CA GLY A 57 12.99 -1.15 -5.94
C GLY A 57 13.46 0.28 -5.82
N ILE A 58 13.61 0.94 -6.95
CA ILE A 58 13.96 2.34 -6.96
C ILE A 58 12.74 3.15 -7.35
N GLN A 59 12.72 4.40 -6.92
CA GLN A 59 11.63 5.29 -7.24
C GLN A 59 11.45 5.38 -8.75
N ASP A 60 10.21 5.27 -9.19
CA ASP A 60 9.90 5.28 -10.60
C ASP A 60 9.56 6.70 -11.05
N GLY A 61 10.45 7.27 -11.87
CA GLY A 61 10.23 8.65 -12.34
C GLY A 61 9.02 8.80 -13.24
N PHE A 62 8.66 7.73 -13.95
CA PHE A 62 7.50 7.77 -14.81
C PHE A 62 6.21 7.85 -13.99
N ALA A 63 6.13 7.06 -12.92
CA ALA A 63 4.99 7.12 -12.03
C ALA A 63 4.89 8.49 -11.36
N THR A 64 6.02 9.05 -10.95
CA THR A 64 6.04 10.38 -10.38
C THR A 64 5.50 11.42 -11.35
N ALA A 65 5.89 11.32 -12.63
CA ALA A 65 5.43 12.27 -13.63
C ALA A 65 3.92 12.13 -13.88
N VAL A 66 3.42 10.90 -13.92
CA VAL A 66 2.00 10.66 -14.12
C VAL A 66 1.19 11.25 -12.97
N MET A 67 1.64 11.04 -11.74
CA MET A 67 0.93 11.58 -10.59
C MET A 67 0.96 13.10 -10.58
N GLN A 68 2.04 13.69 -11.05
CA GLN A 68 2.14 15.14 -11.12
C GLN A 68 1.10 15.72 -12.08
N GLU A 69 0.78 14.99 -13.14
CA GLU A 69 -0.23 15.45 -14.09
C GLU A 69 -1.61 15.58 -13.47
N ILE A 70 -1.89 14.83 -12.42
CA ILE A 70 -3.17 14.97 -11.75
C ILE A 70 -3.04 15.76 -10.45
N GLY A 71 -1.93 16.47 -10.30
CA GLY A 71 -1.76 17.39 -9.19
C GLY A 71 -1.25 16.77 -7.92
N LEU A 72 -0.68 15.56 -7.98
CA LEU A 72 -0.18 14.89 -6.80
C LEU A 72 1.34 14.75 -6.85
N ASP A 73 1.98 14.96 -5.71
CA ASP A 73 3.44 14.92 -5.62
C ASP A 73 3.90 13.63 -4.96
N MET A 74 4.53 12.77 -5.74
CA MET A 74 5.06 11.51 -5.26
C MET A 74 6.57 11.53 -5.17
N SER A 75 7.17 12.70 -5.32
CA SER A 75 8.62 12.79 -5.41
C SER A 75 9.33 12.40 -4.13
N ALA A 76 8.67 12.52 -2.99
CA ALA A 76 9.29 12.16 -1.71
C ALA A 76 9.15 10.68 -1.36
N HIS A 77 8.43 9.92 -2.16
CA HIS A 77 8.23 8.50 -1.88
C HIS A 77 9.55 7.73 -1.97
N ARG A 78 9.76 6.84 -1.02
CA ARG A 78 10.92 5.96 -1.02
C ARG A 78 10.42 4.53 -0.96
N PRO A 79 10.71 3.70 -1.98
CA PRO A 79 10.29 2.30 -1.95
C PRO A 79 10.84 1.57 -0.73
N LYS A 80 10.01 0.72 -0.15
CA LYS A 80 10.43 -0.06 1.01
C LYS A 80 9.77 -1.42 0.99
N SER A 81 10.27 -2.33 1.79
CA SER A 81 9.75 -3.69 1.85
C SER A 81 8.89 -3.87 3.08
N PHE A 82 8.28 -5.05 3.20
CA PHE A 82 7.53 -5.39 4.40
C PHE A 82 8.42 -5.32 5.65
N ASP A 83 9.70 -5.60 5.50
CA ASP A 83 10.61 -5.58 6.65
C ASP A 83 10.88 -4.18 7.15
N ASP A 84 10.63 -3.18 6.32
CA ASP A 84 10.92 -1.79 6.68
C ASP A 84 9.75 -1.09 7.34
N LEU A 85 8.64 -1.77 7.54
CA LEU A 85 7.48 -1.15 8.14
C LEU A 85 7.70 -0.95 9.64
N ASP A 86 7.36 0.25 10.11
CA ASP A 86 7.52 0.57 11.52
C ASP A 86 6.53 -0.16 12.40
N SER A 87 5.36 -0.38 11.89
CA SER A 87 4.30 -0.99 12.65
C SER A 87 3.73 -2.14 11.87
N GLY A 88 3.47 -3.23 12.51
CA GLY A 88 2.84 -4.34 11.87
C GLY A 88 1.33 -4.31 11.96
N PHE A 89 0.76 -3.21 12.43
CA PHE A 89 -0.67 -3.18 12.65
C PHE A 89 -1.40 -2.32 11.65
N TYR A 90 -2.21 -2.96 10.82
CA TYR A 90 -3.02 -2.27 9.83
C TYR A 90 -4.42 -2.85 9.87
N ASP A 91 -5.42 -2.00 9.67
CA ASP A 91 -6.81 -2.45 9.62
C ASP A 91 -7.12 -3.16 8.31
N VAL A 92 -6.51 -2.69 7.24
CA VAL A 92 -6.73 -3.25 5.91
C VAL A 92 -5.42 -3.28 5.16
N ILE A 93 -5.15 -4.38 4.49
CA ILE A 93 -3.97 -4.49 3.62
C ILE A 93 -4.47 -4.83 2.24
N ILE A 94 -4.18 -3.98 1.27
CA ILE A 94 -4.60 -4.16 -0.11
C ILE A 94 -3.38 -4.51 -0.95
N SER A 95 -3.36 -5.70 -1.52
CA SER A 95 -2.24 -6.16 -2.30
C SER A 95 -2.57 -6.16 -3.79
N PHE A 96 -1.56 -5.87 -4.60
CA PHE A 96 -1.74 -5.78 -6.05
C PHE A 96 -1.04 -6.90 -6.81
N SER A 97 -0.56 -7.91 -6.10
CA SER A 97 0.08 -9.05 -6.75
C SER A 97 -0.06 -10.28 -5.87
N PRO A 98 0.05 -11.49 -6.45
CA PRO A 98 -0.01 -12.70 -5.63
C PRO A 98 1.12 -12.77 -4.61
N GLU A 99 2.31 -12.31 -4.98
CA GLU A 99 3.45 -12.32 -4.07
C GLU A 99 3.20 -11.38 -2.88
N ALA A 100 2.64 -10.20 -3.16
CA ALA A 100 2.35 -9.25 -2.11
C ALA A 100 1.23 -9.77 -1.21
N HIS A 101 0.25 -10.47 -1.80
CA HIS A 101 -0.84 -11.04 -1.01
C HIS A 101 -0.30 -12.08 -0.02
N ALA A 102 0.58 -12.96 -0.50
CA ALA A 102 1.17 -13.99 0.37
C ALA A 102 1.97 -13.35 1.50
N ALA A 103 2.74 -12.30 1.19
CA ALA A 103 3.51 -11.61 2.21
C ALA A 103 2.61 -10.92 3.23
N ALA A 104 1.49 -10.36 2.76
CA ALA A 104 0.53 -9.71 3.64
C ALA A 104 -0.13 -10.71 4.57
N GLU A 105 -0.45 -11.90 4.08
CA GLU A 105 -1.03 -12.92 4.94
C GLU A 105 -0.06 -13.36 6.01
N ALA A 106 1.22 -13.49 5.65
CA ALA A 106 2.23 -13.86 6.64
C ALA A 106 2.36 -12.77 7.70
N LEU A 107 2.26 -11.52 7.30
CA LEU A 107 2.34 -10.41 8.25
C LEU A 107 1.17 -10.45 9.22
N THR A 108 -0.04 -10.65 8.72
CA THR A 108 -1.22 -10.65 9.60
C THR A 108 -1.25 -11.87 10.52
N GLN A 109 -0.67 -12.98 10.11
CA GLN A 109 -0.64 -14.16 10.96
C GLN A 109 0.24 -13.98 12.18
N ASN A 110 1.15 -13.04 12.15
CA ASN A 110 2.05 -12.79 13.26
C ASN A 110 1.53 -11.70 14.20
N MET A 111 0.34 -11.23 13.93
CA MET A 111 -0.25 -10.19 14.78
C MET A 111 -1.16 -10.78 15.88
#